data_56d390b2235f5d22f9370c16b1c8a231
#
_entry.id   56d390b2235f5d22f9370c16b1c8a231
#
_cell.length_a   1.000
_cell.length_b   1.000
_cell.length_c   1.000
_cell.angle_alpha   90.00
_cell.angle_beta   90.00
_cell.angle_gamma   90.00
#
_symmetry.space_group_name_H-M   'P 1'
#
loop_
_entity.id
_entity.type
_entity.pdbx_description
1 polymer ?
#
loop_
_entity_poly.entity_id
_entity_poly.type
_entity_poly.pdbx_seq_one_letter_code
_entity_poly.pdbx_strand_id
1 'polypeptide(L)'
;MKKDLIFAPILLAIGVLLFLLRTTGMTAHIAISVVGVVVLAVYTALTKKTWKIPVLEIIMRACYGIALITGIVIKAVHGIAALAVVHKVSAVLFMALIIVLLACKAAASKKA
;
A
#
# COMPACT_ATOMS: atom_id res chain seq x y z
N MET A 1 -13.72 -5.75 -11.73
CA MET A 1 -13.57 -4.29 -11.95
C MET A 1 -14.18 -3.45 -10.85
N LYS A 2 -15.44 -3.69 -10.47
CA LYS A 2 -16.07 -2.92 -9.39
C LYS A 2 -15.32 -3.02 -8.07
N LYS A 3 -14.81 -4.21 -7.74
CA LYS A 3 -14.03 -4.42 -6.50
C LYS A 3 -12.75 -3.59 -6.50
N ASP A 4 -12.08 -3.49 -7.64
CA ASP A 4 -10.87 -2.68 -7.77
C ASP A 4 -11.15 -1.20 -7.51
N LEU A 5 -12.27 -0.68 -8.02
CA LEU A 5 -12.65 0.72 -7.84
C LEU A 5 -13.11 1.04 -6.42
N ILE A 6 -13.43 0.03 -5.63
CA ILE A 6 -13.77 0.18 -4.21
C ILE A 6 -12.50 0.09 -3.35
N PHE A 7 -11.70 -0.97 -3.57
CA PHE A 7 -10.52 -1.24 -2.72
C PHE A 7 -9.33 -0.33 -2.98
N ALA A 8 -9.08 0.04 -4.25
CA ALA A 8 -7.94 0.88 -4.56
C ALA A 8 -8.02 2.26 -3.89
N PRO A 9 -9.16 2.97 -3.91
CA PRO A 9 -9.29 4.21 -3.17
C PRO A 9 -9.15 4.03 -1.66
N ILE A 10 -9.61 2.92 -1.11
CA ILE A 10 -9.46 2.62 0.32
C ILE A 10 -7.98 2.46 0.67
N LEU A 11 -7.22 1.72 -0.15
CA LEU A 11 -5.77 1.57 0.06
C LEU A 11 -5.04 2.90 -0.08
N LEU A 12 -5.45 3.74 -1.03
CA LEU A 12 -4.89 5.07 -1.19
C LEU A 12 -5.14 5.93 0.05
N ALA A 13 -6.36 5.90 0.58
CA ALA A 13 -6.71 6.63 1.80
C ALA A 13 -5.88 6.12 2.99
N ILE A 14 -5.71 4.82 3.13
CA ILE A 14 -4.87 4.23 4.17
C ILE A 14 -3.43 4.73 4.05
N GLY A 15 -2.88 4.75 2.83
CA GLY A 15 -1.54 5.25 2.58
C GLY A 15 -1.37 6.72 2.95
N VAL A 16 -2.35 7.56 2.60
CA VAL A 16 -2.34 8.98 2.96
C VAL A 16 -2.36 9.14 4.48
N LEU A 17 -3.21 8.39 5.17
CA LEU A 17 -3.27 8.43 6.64
C LEU A 17 -1.94 7.98 7.26
N LEU A 18 -1.30 6.97 6.71
CA LEU A 18 0.01 6.51 7.18
C LEU A 18 1.07 7.61 7.06
N PHE A 19 1.08 8.35 5.96
CA PHE A 19 1.99 9.47 5.79
C PHE A 19 1.71 10.60 6.79
N LEU A 20 0.43 10.92 7.01
CA LEU A 20 0.05 11.98 7.95
C LEU A 20 0.37 11.63 9.40
N LEU A 21 0.22 10.35 9.76
CA LEU A 21 0.39 9.89 11.13
C LEU A 21 1.84 9.53 11.50
N ARG A 22 2.74 9.51 10.52
CA ARG A 22 4.13 9.07 10.77
C ARG A 22 4.86 9.90 11.83
N THR A 23 4.51 11.17 11.98
CA THR A 23 5.14 12.10 12.93
C THR A 23 4.25 12.48 14.11
N THR A 24 2.93 12.34 13.96
CA THR A 24 1.97 12.82 14.95
C THR A 24 1.33 11.72 15.78
N GLY A 25 1.36 10.47 15.33
CA GLY A 25 0.72 9.39 16.06
C GLY A 25 1.27 8.04 15.68
N MET A 26 2.41 7.65 16.27
CA MET A 26 3.06 6.37 15.94
C MET A 26 2.17 5.16 16.19
N THR A 27 1.43 5.15 17.30
CA THR A 27 0.51 4.04 17.60
C THR A 27 -0.60 3.93 16.56
N ALA A 28 -1.19 5.06 16.16
CA ALA A 28 -2.21 5.10 15.12
C ALA A 28 -1.61 4.70 13.77
N HIS A 29 -0.39 5.12 13.47
CA HIS A 29 0.33 4.74 12.25
C HIS A 29 0.46 3.21 12.15
N ILE A 30 0.90 2.57 13.23
CA ILE A 30 1.06 1.12 13.31
C ILE A 30 -0.30 0.41 13.17
N ALA A 31 -1.31 0.87 13.90
CA ALA A 31 -2.66 0.29 13.83
C ALA A 31 -3.23 0.35 12.42
N ILE A 32 -3.11 1.49 11.74
CA ILE A 32 -3.60 1.66 10.38
C ILE A 32 -2.80 0.80 9.40
N SER A 33 -1.49 0.60 9.62
CA SER A 33 -0.69 -0.28 8.76
C SER A 33 -1.17 -1.72 8.84
N VAL A 34 -1.57 -2.19 10.02
CA VAL A 34 -2.14 -3.53 10.21
C VAL A 34 -3.51 -3.64 9.50
N VAL A 35 -4.36 -2.63 9.64
CA VAL A 35 -5.63 -2.56 8.91
C VAL A 35 -5.39 -2.64 7.40
N GLY A 36 -4.37 -1.95 6.91
CA GLY A 36 -3.97 -1.98 5.51
C GLY A 36 -3.57 -3.38 5.04
N VAL A 37 -2.87 -4.15 5.87
CA VAL A 37 -2.54 -5.56 5.56
C VAL A 37 -3.81 -6.38 5.37
N VAL A 38 -4.77 -6.25 6.27
CA VAL A 38 -6.04 -6.99 6.19
C VAL A 38 -6.80 -6.61 4.93
N VAL A 39 -6.92 -5.31 4.66
CA VAL A 39 -7.62 -4.80 3.47
C VAL A 39 -6.93 -5.31 2.20
N LEU A 40 -5.60 -5.25 2.14
CA LEU A 40 -4.82 -5.70 0.99
C LEU A 40 -4.97 -7.21 0.78
N ALA A 41 -4.98 -8.00 1.85
CA ALA A 41 -5.18 -9.45 1.78
C ALA A 41 -6.56 -9.79 1.22
N VAL A 42 -7.60 -9.14 1.73
CA VAL A 42 -8.98 -9.35 1.25
C VAL A 42 -9.09 -8.93 -0.22
N TYR A 43 -8.56 -7.77 -0.57
CA TYR A 43 -8.55 -7.29 -1.94
C TYR A 43 -7.86 -8.28 -2.88
N THR A 44 -6.69 -8.79 -2.49
CA THR A 44 -5.95 -9.76 -3.28
C THR A 44 -6.75 -11.05 -3.48
N ALA A 45 -7.33 -11.58 -2.40
CA ALA A 45 -8.13 -12.80 -2.46
C ALA A 45 -9.33 -12.66 -3.40
N LEU A 46 -9.96 -11.48 -3.42
CA LEU A 46 -11.15 -11.24 -4.23
C LEU A 46 -10.85 -10.94 -5.70
N THR A 47 -9.66 -10.44 -6.02
CA THR A 47 -9.36 -9.90 -7.36
C THR A 47 -8.20 -10.55 -8.08
N LYS A 48 -7.45 -11.47 -7.46
CA LYS A 48 -6.22 -12.02 -8.06
C LYS A 48 -6.43 -12.66 -9.43
N LYS A 49 -7.61 -13.21 -9.69
CA LYS A 49 -7.92 -13.86 -10.97
C LYS A 49 -8.28 -12.86 -12.07
N THR A 50 -8.54 -11.62 -11.73
CA THR A 50 -8.99 -10.59 -12.65
C THR A 50 -7.97 -9.48 -12.89
N TRP A 51 -6.74 -9.67 -12.43
CA TRP A 51 -5.68 -8.68 -12.60
C TRP A 51 -5.34 -8.50 -14.07
N LYS A 52 -5.45 -7.26 -14.54
CA LYS A 52 -5.11 -6.92 -15.93
C LYS A 52 -3.64 -6.59 -16.10
N ILE A 53 -3.00 -6.09 -15.04
CA ILE A 53 -1.57 -5.78 -15.04
C ILE A 53 -0.94 -6.48 -13.83
N PRO A 54 -0.72 -7.81 -13.92
CA PRO A 54 -0.25 -8.58 -12.76
C PRO A 54 1.09 -8.12 -12.23
N VAL A 55 1.99 -7.67 -13.09
CA VAL A 55 3.32 -7.19 -12.67
C VAL A 55 3.20 -6.01 -11.72
N LEU A 56 2.40 -5.00 -12.09
CA LEU A 56 2.19 -3.82 -11.23
C LEU A 56 1.48 -4.18 -9.92
N GLU A 57 0.52 -5.11 -9.99
CA GLU A 57 -0.19 -5.57 -8.80
C GLU A 57 0.78 -6.24 -7.81
N ILE A 58 1.65 -7.10 -8.29
CA ILE A 58 2.65 -7.79 -7.47
C ILE A 58 3.66 -6.79 -6.89
N ILE A 59 4.16 -5.88 -7.71
CA ILE A 59 5.14 -4.88 -7.26
C ILE A 59 4.54 -3.96 -6.19
N MET A 60 3.31 -3.52 -6.39
CA MET A 60 2.60 -2.69 -5.41
C MET A 60 2.51 -3.39 -4.05
N ARG A 61 2.12 -4.66 -4.04
CA ARG A 61 2.01 -5.46 -2.82
C ARG A 61 3.37 -5.72 -2.18
N ALA A 62 4.39 -5.97 -2.99
CA ALA A 62 5.75 -6.15 -2.51
C ALA A 62 6.27 -4.88 -1.83
N CYS A 63 6.01 -3.71 -2.39
CA CYS A 63 6.40 -2.43 -1.78
C CYS A 63 5.72 -2.23 -0.43
N TYR A 64 4.44 -2.56 -0.32
CA TYR A 64 3.73 -2.48 0.96
C TYR A 64 4.35 -3.43 1.99
N GLY A 65 4.65 -4.67 1.58
CA GLY A 65 5.29 -5.66 2.46
C GLY A 65 6.66 -5.21 2.95
N ILE A 66 7.49 -4.68 2.05
CA ILE A 66 8.81 -4.16 2.40
C ILE A 66 8.68 -2.98 3.37
N ALA A 67 7.75 -2.05 3.11
CA ALA A 67 7.51 -0.92 4.00
C ALA A 67 7.05 -1.39 5.39
N LEU A 68 6.18 -2.39 5.45
CA LEU A 68 5.69 -2.96 6.71
C LEU A 68 6.83 -3.62 7.50
N ILE A 69 7.61 -4.48 6.85
CA ILE A 69 8.72 -5.20 7.48
C ILE A 69 9.77 -4.22 7.98
N THR A 70 10.18 -3.27 7.16
CA THR A 70 11.17 -2.27 7.55
C THR A 70 10.67 -1.37 8.67
N GLY A 71 9.37 -1.04 8.66
CA GLY A 71 8.75 -0.27 9.75
C GLY A 71 8.82 -1.02 11.09
N ILE A 72 8.54 -2.32 11.09
CA ILE A 72 8.64 -3.16 12.29
C ILE A 72 10.09 -3.23 12.77
N VAL A 73 11.05 -3.45 11.85
CA VAL A 73 12.47 -3.54 12.20
C VAL A 73 12.99 -2.21 12.74
N ILE A 74 12.59 -1.08 12.16
CA ILE A 74 12.99 0.25 12.65
C ILE A 74 12.53 0.45 14.10
N LYS A 75 11.33 0.00 14.43
CA LYS A 75 10.82 0.11 15.79
C LYS A 75 11.59 -0.77 16.76
N ALA A 76 12.01 -1.95 16.33
CA ALA A 76 12.75 -2.91 17.16
C ALA A 76 14.23 -2.57 17.27
N VAL A 77 14.83 -2.08 16.18
CA VAL A 77 16.27 -1.78 16.10
C VAL A 77 16.43 -0.31 15.70
N HIS A 78 16.91 0.52 16.60
CA HIS A 78 17.13 1.94 16.36
C HIS A 78 18.52 2.22 15.79
N GLY A 79 18.65 3.31 15.06
CA GLY A 79 19.94 3.85 14.63
C GLY A 79 20.44 3.35 13.28
N ILE A 80 19.64 2.60 12.51
CA ILE A 80 20.01 2.15 11.17
C ILE A 80 19.34 3.06 10.13
N ALA A 81 20.08 4.05 9.63
CA ALA A 81 19.58 5.03 8.67
C ALA A 81 19.10 4.38 7.37
N ALA A 82 19.76 3.33 6.91
CA ALA A 82 19.38 2.62 5.69
C ALA A 82 17.96 2.05 5.76
N LEU A 83 17.53 1.54 6.92
CA LEU A 83 16.18 1.02 7.11
C LEU A 83 15.14 2.13 6.96
N ALA A 84 15.41 3.32 7.49
CA ALA A 84 14.51 4.46 7.36
C ALA A 84 14.35 4.86 5.88
N VAL A 85 15.43 4.87 5.12
CA VAL A 85 15.40 5.18 3.68
C VAL A 85 14.59 4.13 2.92
N VAL A 86 14.85 2.85 3.16
CA VAL A 86 14.12 1.74 2.50
C VAL A 86 12.62 1.83 2.82
N HIS A 87 12.27 2.08 4.08
CA HIS A 87 10.87 2.22 4.50
C HIS A 87 10.17 3.36 3.76
N LYS A 88 10.79 4.53 3.72
CA LYS A 88 10.21 5.70 3.05
C LYS A 88 10.08 5.50 1.55
N VAL A 89 11.12 4.97 0.89
CA VAL A 89 11.11 4.72 -0.55
C VAL A 89 10.03 3.70 -0.89
N SER A 90 9.93 2.61 -0.13
CA SER A 90 8.91 1.58 -0.36
C SER A 90 7.49 2.14 -0.20
N ALA A 91 7.27 2.99 0.81
CA ALA A 91 5.97 3.62 1.04
C ALA A 91 5.59 4.56 -0.10
N VAL A 92 6.53 5.37 -0.58
CA VAL A 92 6.30 6.29 -1.71
C VAL A 92 6.02 5.50 -2.98
N LEU A 93 6.77 4.43 -3.25
CA LEU A 93 6.55 3.56 -4.41
C LEU A 93 5.18 2.89 -4.35
N PHE A 94 4.78 2.41 -3.17
CA PHE A 94 3.43 1.85 -2.97
C PHE A 94 2.36 2.86 -3.34
N MET A 95 2.47 4.08 -2.85
CA MET A 95 1.51 5.15 -3.14
C MET A 95 1.45 5.47 -4.63
N ALA A 96 2.62 5.61 -5.27
CA ALA A 96 2.69 5.87 -6.71
C ALA A 96 2.04 4.75 -7.52
N LEU A 97 2.32 3.50 -7.16
CA LEU A 97 1.78 2.34 -7.85
C LEU A 97 0.27 2.20 -7.66
N ILE A 98 -0.25 2.46 -6.46
CA ILE A 98 -1.71 2.39 -6.24
C ILE A 98 -2.44 3.49 -7.01
N ILE A 99 -1.84 4.67 -7.12
CA ILE A 99 -2.40 5.77 -7.95
C ILE A 99 -2.42 5.37 -9.42
N VAL A 100 -1.32 4.83 -9.93
CA VAL A 100 -1.24 4.37 -11.33
C VAL A 100 -2.25 3.26 -11.59
N LEU A 101 -2.34 2.28 -10.72
CA LEU A 101 -3.30 1.18 -10.86
C LEU A 101 -4.73 1.68 -10.82
N LEU A 102 -5.05 2.59 -9.91
CA LEU A 102 -6.38 3.18 -9.82
C LEU A 102 -6.73 3.92 -11.11
N ALA A 103 -5.81 4.72 -11.64
CA ALA A 103 -6.01 5.44 -12.89
C ALA A 103 -6.25 4.48 -14.06
N CYS A 104 -5.45 3.42 -14.16
CA CYS A 104 -5.60 2.41 -15.22
C CYS A 104 -6.94 1.68 -15.11
N LYS A 105 -7.35 1.31 -13.91
CA LYS A 105 -8.61 0.62 -13.67
C LYS A 105 -9.81 1.51 -13.95
N ALA A 106 -9.74 2.77 -13.55
CA ALA A 106 -10.80 3.75 -13.83
C ALA A 106 -10.95 3.99 -15.33
N ALA A 107 -9.83 4.13 -16.05
CA ALA A 107 -9.83 4.28 -17.50
C ALA A 107 -10.44 3.05 -18.19
N ALA A 108 -10.05 1.85 -17.77
CA ALA A 108 -10.59 0.61 -18.30
C ALA A 108 -12.10 0.48 -18.05
N SER A 109 -12.56 0.91 -16.87
CA SER A 109 -13.98 0.90 -16.51
C SER A 109 -14.79 1.84 -17.41
N LYS A 110 -14.24 3.00 -17.76
CA LYS A 110 -14.91 3.95 -18.67
C LYS A 110 -15.06 3.41 -20.09
N LYS A 111 -14.13 2.57 -20.53
CA LYS A 111 -14.16 1.96 -21.87
C LYS A 111 -15.12 0.77 -21.94
N ALA A 112 -15.43 0.20 -20.81
CA ALA A 112 -16.37 -0.92 -20.74
C ALA A 112 -17.80 -0.40 -20.72
#